data_f9266abeff04930f9b2f2f514ae6df94
#
_entry.id   f9266abeff04930f9b2f2f514ae6df94
#
_cell.length_a   1.000
_cell.length_b   1.000
_cell.length_c   1.000
_cell.angle_alpha   90.00
_cell.angle_beta   90.00
_cell.angle_gamma   90.00
#
_symmetry.space_group_name_H-M   'P 1'
#
loop_
_entity.id
_entity.type
_entity.pdbx_description
1 polymer ?
#
loop_
_entity_poly.entity_id
_entity_poly.type
_entity_poly.pdbx_seq_one_letter_code
_entity_poly.pdbx_strand_id
1 'polypeptide(L)'
;MSTSTLIVRALAVFAALIASGCVTRPPTIAHVHVGHALTAVHVTPGQAGYLLVAEERAVAVRDLAQKASVDTNLPQIKTDVAAAVAATVSDDSFGLRHSIVQASNHITFAATSDDASANIRASAPQFARDIVRVVERCELIGLLGKDVDTTTNVQEAQTLASEIAKLAQQNIDGEDADGDGLVGGKPAEYGMKQLRARLSEMIAREDPPYRTVDQTYLFNLVRLPNGKWVFDKFKRGGNIEGYK
;
A
#
# COMPACT_ATOMS: atom_id res chain seq x y z
N MET A 1 -62.40 -0.02 3.99
CA MET A 1 -61.17 0.80 3.99
C MET A 1 -61.02 1.40 2.59
N SER A 2 -60.94 2.72 2.52
CA SER A 2 -60.88 3.45 1.24
C SER A 2 -59.53 3.21 0.55
N THR A 3 -59.53 3.02 -0.77
CA THR A 3 -58.35 2.86 -1.63
C THR A 3 -57.32 3.98 -1.42
N SER A 4 -57.79 5.18 -1.10
CA SER A 4 -56.93 6.35 -0.79
C SER A 4 -56.07 6.14 0.47
N THR A 5 -56.57 5.44 1.49
CA THR A 5 -55.83 5.17 2.72
C THR A 5 -54.71 4.13 2.51
N LEU A 6 -54.89 3.20 1.58
CA LEU A 6 -53.90 2.20 1.22
C LEU A 6 -52.75 2.82 0.42
N ILE A 7 -53.03 3.72 -0.51
CA ILE A 7 -52.04 4.41 -1.33
C ILE A 7 -51.16 5.32 -0.46
N VAL A 8 -51.73 6.08 0.47
CA VAL A 8 -50.97 6.95 1.38
C VAL A 8 -50.04 6.14 2.31
N ARG A 9 -50.50 4.97 2.79
CA ARG A 9 -49.68 4.08 3.62
C ARG A 9 -48.55 3.44 2.81
N ALA A 10 -48.79 3.03 1.58
CA ALA A 10 -47.75 2.48 0.70
C ALA A 10 -46.70 3.54 0.34
N LEU A 11 -47.08 4.78 0.06
CA LEU A 11 -46.15 5.89 -0.18
C LEU A 11 -45.32 6.25 1.06
N ALA A 12 -45.91 6.22 2.25
CA ALA A 12 -45.21 6.50 3.50
C ALA A 12 -44.18 5.40 3.85
N VAL A 13 -44.51 4.13 3.59
CA VAL A 13 -43.58 3.00 3.77
C VAL A 13 -42.44 3.06 2.74
N PHE A 14 -42.75 3.44 1.50
CA PHE A 14 -41.72 3.60 0.46
C PHE A 14 -40.79 4.78 0.75
N ALA A 15 -41.31 5.91 1.22
CA ALA A 15 -40.52 7.05 1.66
C ALA A 15 -39.66 6.73 2.90
N ALA A 16 -40.16 5.94 3.85
CA ALA A 16 -39.37 5.49 5.00
C ALA A 16 -38.27 4.50 4.62
N LEU A 17 -38.49 3.64 3.62
CA LEU A 17 -37.46 2.75 3.09
C LEU A 17 -36.35 3.50 2.32
N ILE A 18 -36.69 4.61 1.66
CA ILE A 18 -35.69 5.48 0.99
C ILE A 18 -34.92 6.30 2.05
N ALA A 19 -35.57 6.72 3.13
CA ALA A 19 -34.94 7.48 4.21
C ALA A 19 -34.06 6.62 5.14
N SER A 20 -34.30 5.31 5.18
CA SER A 20 -33.43 4.33 5.89
C SER A 20 -32.23 3.88 5.07
N GLY A 21 -31.92 4.54 3.94
CA GLY A 21 -30.64 4.41 3.28
C GLY A 21 -29.55 4.60 4.34
N CYS A 22 -28.71 3.60 4.54
CA CYS A 22 -27.63 3.62 5.51
C CYS A 22 -26.90 4.95 5.42
N VAL A 23 -27.08 5.83 6.39
CA VAL A 23 -26.30 7.04 6.56
C VAL A 23 -24.91 6.55 6.95
N THR A 24 -24.13 6.23 5.94
CA THR A 24 -22.71 6.01 6.13
C THR A 24 -22.09 7.39 6.32
N ARG A 25 -21.39 7.57 7.42
CA ARG A 25 -20.62 8.80 7.65
C ARG A 25 -19.71 9.02 6.46
N PRO A 26 -19.57 10.25 5.92
CA PRO A 26 -18.57 10.55 4.92
C PRO A 26 -17.21 10.12 5.43
N PRO A 27 -16.31 9.59 4.56
CA PRO A 27 -14.96 9.29 4.95
C PRO A 27 -14.32 10.57 5.48
N THR A 28 -13.61 10.43 6.58
CA THR A 28 -12.85 11.51 7.20
C THR A 28 -11.64 11.85 6.35
N ILE A 29 -11.02 13.02 6.54
CA ILE A 29 -9.74 13.36 5.91
C ILE A 29 -8.67 12.32 6.30
N ALA A 30 -8.68 11.88 7.55
CA ALA A 30 -7.83 10.80 8.01
C ALA A 30 -8.00 9.53 7.17
N HIS A 31 -9.23 9.11 6.88
CA HIS A 31 -9.50 7.94 6.03
C HIS A 31 -9.07 8.14 4.56
N VAL A 32 -9.10 9.37 4.03
CA VAL A 32 -8.54 9.66 2.70
C VAL A 32 -7.04 9.37 2.68
N HIS A 33 -6.30 9.84 3.68
CA HIS A 33 -4.87 9.54 3.78
C HIS A 33 -4.58 8.05 3.98
N VAL A 34 -5.36 7.35 4.81
CA VAL A 34 -5.26 5.88 4.92
C VAL A 34 -5.50 5.23 3.55
N GLY A 35 -6.46 5.72 2.77
CA GLY A 35 -6.72 5.27 1.40
C GLY A 35 -5.53 5.47 0.46
N HIS A 36 -4.84 6.60 0.54
CA HIS A 36 -3.64 6.86 -0.25
C HIS A 36 -2.50 5.87 0.09
N ALA A 37 -2.37 5.49 1.35
CA ALA A 37 -1.38 4.49 1.74
C ALA A 37 -1.73 3.09 1.21
N LEU A 38 -3.01 2.68 1.27
CA LEU A 38 -3.42 1.29 1.12
C LEU A 38 -4.10 0.94 -0.21
N THR A 39 -4.91 1.86 -0.76
CA THR A 39 -5.88 1.52 -1.81
C THR A 39 -5.61 2.22 -3.13
N ALA A 40 -5.60 3.55 -3.13
CA ALA A 40 -5.50 4.31 -4.36
C ALA A 40 -5.00 5.74 -4.13
N VAL A 41 -4.10 6.18 -4.99
CA VAL A 41 -3.68 7.58 -5.12
C VAL A 41 -3.38 7.88 -6.58
N HIS A 42 -3.88 9.01 -7.06
CA HIS A 42 -3.89 9.33 -8.50
C HIS A 42 -2.50 9.55 -9.13
N VAL A 43 -1.48 9.83 -8.31
CA VAL A 43 -0.10 10.11 -8.79
C VAL A 43 0.74 8.86 -9.02
N THR A 44 0.35 7.73 -8.45
CA THR A 44 1.13 6.48 -8.56
C THR A 44 0.83 5.72 -9.85
N PRO A 45 1.73 4.83 -10.28
CA PRO A 45 1.45 3.90 -11.37
C PRO A 45 0.17 3.10 -11.09
N GLY A 46 -0.71 3.01 -12.11
CA GLY A 46 -2.00 2.32 -11.97
C GLY A 46 -2.94 2.92 -10.94
N GLN A 47 -2.63 4.12 -10.41
CA GLN A 47 -3.38 4.77 -9.32
C GLN A 47 -3.50 3.91 -8.06
N ALA A 48 -2.57 2.99 -7.83
CA ALA A 48 -2.53 2.11 -6.67
C ALA A 48 -2.10 2.87 -5.40
N GLY A 49 -2.49 2.37 -4.22
CA GLY A 49 -1.97 2.88 -2.95
C GLY A 49 -0.46 2.65 -2.84
N TYR A 50 0.23 3.53 -2.12
CA TYR A 50 1.69 3.49 -2.02
C TYR A 50 2.25 2.15 -1.51
N LEU A 51 1.56 1.48 -0.57
CA LEU A 51 2.00 0.17 -0.08
C LEU A 51 1.93 -0.90 -1.17
N LEU A 52 0.89 -0.87 -2.03
CA LEU A 52 0.78 -1.77 -3.17
C LEU A 52 1.92 -1.58 -4.16
N VAL A 53 2.23 -0.31 -4.48
CA VAL A 53 3.38 0.01 -5.36
C VAL A 53 4.68 -0.49 -4.74
N ALA A 54 4.88 -0.30 -3.43
CA ALA A 54 6.08 -0.81 -2.74
C ALA A 54 6.21 -2.34 -2.84
N GLU A 55 5.11 -3.08 -2.67
CA GLU A 55 5.09 -4.54 -2.80
C GLU A 55 5.44 -5.00 -4.22
N GLU A 56 4.85 -4.37 -5.24
CA GLU A 56 5.17 -4.67 -6.64
C GLU A 56 6.64 -4.39 -6.96
N ARG A 57 7.19 -3.30 -6.44
CA ARG A 57 8.61 -2.96 -6.62
C ARG A 57 9.53 -3.96 -5.92
N ALA A 58 9.20 -4.39 -4.70
CA ALA A 58 10.01 -5.41 -4.00
C ALA A 58 10.10 -6.71 -4.79
N VAL A 59 8.99 -7.15 -5.40
CA VAL A 59 8.97 -8.33 -6.29
C VAL A 59 9.83 -8.10 -7.52
N ALA A 60 9.69 -6.96 -8.19
CA ALA A 60 10.49 -6.64 -9.38
C ALA A 60 11.99 -6.60 -9.09
N VAL A 61 12.40 -6.02 -7.95
CA VAL A 61 13.80 -5.99 -7.50
C VAL A 61 14.35 -7.40 -7.32
N ARG A 62 13.60 -8.26 -6.60
CA ARG A 62 13.98 -9.66 -6.38
C ARG A 62 14.17 -10.38 -7.71
N ASP A 63 13.21 -10.29 -8.61
CA ASP A 63 13.22 -11.05 -9.87
C ASP A 63 14.37 -10.62 -10.79
N LEU A 64 14.64 -9.31 -10.88
CA LEU A 64 15.79 -8.77 -11.62
C LEU A 64 17.13 -9.23 -11.02
N ALA A 65 17.26 -9.16 -9.71
CA ALA A 65 18.49 -9.57 -9.03
C ALA A 65 18.70 -11.09 -9.08
N GLN A 66 17.66 -11.90 -8.97
CA GLN A 66 17.73 -13.34 -9.17
C GLN A 66 18.17 -13.70 -10.59
N LYS A 67 17.62 -13.03 -11.60
CA LYS A 67 18.05 -13.21 -12.99
C LYS A 67 19.53 -12.86 -13.14
N ALA A 68 19.98 -11.73 -12.61
CA ALA A 68 21.37 -11.29 -12.66
C ALA A 68 22.32 -12.27 -11.96
N SER A 69 21.91 -12.89 -10.85
CA SER A 69 22.76 -13.80 -10.05
C SER A 69 23.16 -15.09 -10.76
N VAL A 70 22.43 -15.48 -11.82
CA VAL A 70 22.70 -16.70 -12.59
C VAL A 70 23.22 -16.41 -14.02
N ASP A 71 23.24 -15.16 -14.44
CA ASP A 71 23.74 -14.76 -15.75
C ASP A 71 25.28 -14.85 -15.79
N THR A 72 25.86 -15.19 -16.94
CA THR A 72 27.31 -15.27 -17.15
C THR A 72 27.85 -14.09 -17.94
N ASN A 73 27.00 -13.21 -18.43
CA ASN A 73 27.35 -12.02 -19.20
C ASN A 73 27.42 -10.79 -18.28
N LEU A 74 28.64 -10.35 -17.94
CA LEU A 74 28.85 -9.22 -17.03
C LEU A 74 28.08 -7.94 -17.42
N PRO A 75 28.08 -7.47 -18.68
CA PRO A 75 27.25 -6.35 -19.13
C PRO A 75 25.75 -6.55 -18.84
N GLN A 76 25.22 -7.76 -19.01
CA GLN A 76 23.82 -8.06 -18.74
C GLN A 76 23.53 -8.06 -17.23
N ILE A 77 24.42 -8.64 -16.41
CA ILE A 77 24.33 -8.60 -14.94
C ILE A 77 24.25 -7.14 -14.47
N LYS A 78 25.16 -6.28 -14.96
CA LYS A 78 25.15 -4.84 -14.63
C LYS A 78 23.85 -4.15 -15.03
N THR A 79 23.33 -4.46 -16.21
CA THR A 79 22.05 -3.91 -16.69
C THR A 79 20.86 -4.31 -15.81
N ASP A 80 20.76 -5.59 -15.47
CA ASP A 80 19.66 -6.12 -14.64
C ASP A 80 19.76 -5.60 -13.19
N VAL A 81 20.97 -5.52 -12.64
CA VAL A 81 21.19 -4.93 -11.30
C VAL A 81 20.91 -3.43 -11.29
N ALA A 82 21.32 -2.68 -12.31
CA ALA A 82 21.00 -1.26 -12.42
C ALA A 82 19.46 -1.03 -12.45
N ALA A 83 18.72 -1.89 -13.16
CA ALA A 83 17.27 -1.86 -13.16
C ALA A 83 16.68 -2.20 -11.79
N ALA A 84 17.24 -3.19 -11.06
CA ALA A 84 16.83 -3.53 -9.70
C ALA A 84 17.09 -2.36 -8.74
N VAL A 85 18.23 -1.71 -8.82
CA VAL A 85 18.57 -0.52 -8.02
C VAL A 85 17.60 0.63 -8.32
N ALA A 86 17.32 0.90 -9.59
CA ALA A 86 16.36 1.94 -9.97
C ALA A 86 14.96 1.64 -9.41
N ALA A 87 14.50 0.39 -9.48
CA ALA A 87 13.23 -0.03 -8.88
C ALA A 87 13.23 0.06 -7.33
N THR A 88 14.41 0.10 -6.69
CA THR A 88 14.55 0.20 -5.24
C THR A 88 14.56 1.65 -4.77
N VAL A 89 15.45 2.50 -5.33
CA VAL A 89 15.78 3.81 -4.72
C VAL A 89 15.29 5.02 -5.51
N SER A 90 14.76 4.86 -6.75
CA SER A 90 14.31 6.00 -7.54
C SER A 90 13.07 6.66 -6.96
N ASP A 91 13.14 7.96 -6.73
CA ASP A 91 12.01 8.78 -6.31
C ASP A 91 11.06 9.08 -7.48
N ASP A 92 11.60 9.37 -8.66
CA ASP A 92 10.82 9.78 -9.85
C ASP A 92 9.96 8.63 -10.43
N SER A 93 10.38 7.38 -10.27
CA SER A 93 9.69 6.19 -10.77
C SER A 93 8.93 5.42 -9.70
N PHE A 94 8.68 6.00 -8.55
CA PHE A 94 8.03 5.34 -7.41
C PHE A 94 8.74 4.03 -7.04
N GLY A 95 10.04 4.11 -6.76
CA GLY A 95 10.82 2.97 -6.26
C GLY A 95 10.30 2.47 -4.90
N LEU A 96 10.74 1.29 -4.51
CA LEU A 96 10.32 0.65 -3.25
C LEU A 96 10.50 1.57 -2.04
N ARG A 97 11.69 2.18 -1.89
CA ARG A 97 12.01 3.08 -0.78
C ARG A 97 11.08 4.29 -0.75
N HIS A 98 10.91 4.97 -1.89
CA HIS A 98 10.01 6.12 -2.02
C HIS A 98 8.58 5.71 -1.62
N SER A 99 8.07 4.65 -2.20
CA SER A 99 6.68 4.24 -2.01
C SER A 99 6.37 3.84 -0.56
N ILE A 100 7.25 3.12 0.14
CA ILE A 100 7.01 2.77 1.54
C ILE A 100 7.10 3.99 2.47
N VAL A 101 8.00 4.93 2.19
CA VAL A 101 8.10 6.19 2.93
C VAL A 101 6.84 7.03 2.72
N GLN A 102 6.33 7.13 1.49
CA GLN A 102 5.07 7.83 1.22
C GLN A 102 3.86 7.16 1.89
N ALA A 103 3.79 5.82 1.90
CA ALA A 103 2.76 5.13 2.68
C ALA A 103 2.80 5.54 4.16
N SER A 104 3.98 5.58 4.77
CA SER A 104 4.17 6.02 6.16
C SER A 104 3.81 7.48 6.38
N ASN A 105 4.18 8.37 5.45
CA ASN A 105 3.83 9.79 5.51
C ASN A 105 2.31 9.97 5.50
N HIS A 106 1.59 9.26 4.63
CA HIS A 106 0.14 9.33 4.56
C HIS A 106 -0.53 8.80 5.84
N ILE A 107 -0.02 7.75 6.46
CA ILE A 107 -0.51 7.29 7.76
C ILE A 107 -0.24 8.35 8.86
N THR A 108 0.90 9.05 8.79
CA THR A 108 1.20 10.17 9.69
C THR A 108 0.25 11.35 9.45
N PHE A 109 -0.02 11.71 8.19
CA PHE A 109 -1.00 12.75 7.86
C PHE A 109 -2.41 12.38 8.33
N ALA A 110 -2.80 11.09 8.20
CA ALA A 110 -4.05 10.60 8.77
C ALA A 110 -4.11 10.88 10.28
N ALA A 111 -3.05 10.58 11.03
CA ALA A 111 -3.01 10.75 12.48
C ALA A 111 -3.03 12.23 12.92
N THR A 112 -2.53 13.14 12.08
CA THR A 112 -2.50 14.59 12.38
C THR A 112 -3.75 15.33 11.91
N SER A 113 -4.65 14.66 11.18
CA SER A 113 -5.93 15.24 10.76
C SER A 113 -6.83 15.48 11.98
N ASP A 114 -7.62 16.56 11.96
CA ASP A 114 -8.49 16.94 13.08
C ASP A 114 -9.53 15.85 13.38
N ASP A 115 -9.96 15.14 12.33
CA ASP A 115 -10.97 14.06 12.37
C ASP A 115 -10.38 12.66 12.53
N ALA A 116 -9.09 12.55 12.86
CA ALA A 116 -8.43 11.26 13.10
C ALA A 116 -9.02 10.55 14.33
N SER A 117 -9.24 9.25 14.20
CA SER A 117 -9.62 8.40 15.33
C SER A 117 -8.48 8.25 16.34
N ALA A 118 -8.80 7.86 17.56
CA ALA A 118 -7.79 7.52 18.56
C ALA A 118 -6.92 6.34 18.12
N ASN A 119 -7.49 5.39 17.37
CA ASN A 119 -6.78 4.24 16.84
C ASN A 119 -5.75 4.63 15.77
N ILE A 120 -6.09 5.50 14.81
CA ILE A 120 -5.14 6.02 13.82
C ILE A 120 -4.00 6.78 14.51
N ARG A 121 -4.33 7.67 15.47
CA ARG A 121 -3.32 8.45 16.22
C ARG A 121 -2.34 7.55 16.99
N ALA A 122 -2.83 6.45 17.55
CA ALA A 122 -1.99 5.50 18.29
C ALA A 122 -1.12 4.62 17.36
N SER A 123 -1.66 4.25 16.18
CA SER A 123 -1.00 3.31 15.26
C SER A 123 0.07 3.97 14.38
N ALA A 124 -0.10 5.24 13.99
CA ALA A 124 0.79 5.90 13.04
C ALA A 124 2.26 5.98 13.51
N PRO A 125 2.59 6.36 14.75
CA PRO A 125 3.98 6.37 15.21
C PRO A 125 4.62 4.98 15.22
N GLN A 126 3.82 3.94 15.42
CA GLN A 126 4.30 2.56 15.35
C GLN A 126 4.62 2.18 13.92
N PHE A 127 3.73 2.45 12.97
CA PHE A 127 3.97 2.15 11.56
C PHE A 127 5.21 2.87 11.01
N ALA A 128 5.45 4.11 11.42
CA ALA A 128 6.66 4.86 11.06
C ALA A 128 7.96 4.20 11.56
N ARG A 129 7.93 3.54 12.72
CA ARG A 129 9.07 2.73 13.21
C ARG A 129 9.20 1.40 12.47
N ASP A 130 8.08 0.81 12.11
CA ASP A 130 8.03 -0.53 11.52
C ASP A 130 8.62 -0.57 10.09
N ILE A 131 8.60 0.56 9.34
CA ILE A 131 9.18 0.64 7.99
C ILE A 131 10.71 0.74 7.97
N VAL A 132 11.36 1.10 9.08
CA VAL A 132 12.79 1.48 9.12
C VAL A 132 13.66 0.38 8.52
N ARG A 133 13.41 -0.89 8.87
CA ARG A 133 14.22 -2.00 8.38
C ARG A 133 14.11 -2.22 6.88
N VAL A 134 12.93 -2.00 6.31
CA VAL A 134 12.74 -2.06 4.85
C VAL A 134 13.52 -0.94 4.16
N VAL A 135 13.53 0.27 4.72
CA VAL A 135 14.30 1.40 4.19
C VAL A 135 15.79 1.11 4.25
N GLU A 136 16.31 0.61 5.37
CA GLU A 136 17.72 0.22 5.52
C GLU A 136 18.16 -0.81 4.48
N ARG A 137 17.33 -1.85 4.23
CA ARG A 137 17.63 -2.85 3.18
C ARG A 137 17.61 -2.21 1.78
N CYS A 138 16.75 -1.24 1.51
CA CYS A 138 16.78 -0.50 0.24
C CYS A 138 18.09 0.27 0.06
N GLU A 139 18.62 0.87 1.11
CA GLU A 139 19.90 1.57 1.08
C GLU A 139 21.07 0.60 0.83
N LEU A 140 21.06 -0.57 1.48
CA LEU A 140 22.03 -1.63 1.23
C LEU A 140 22.00 -2.13 -0.22
N ILE A 141 20.81 -2.33 -0.80
CA ILE A 141 20.65 -2.69 -2.21
C ILE A 141 21.29 -1.63 -3.11
N GLY A 142 21.09 -0.35 -2.80
CA GLY A 142 21.72 0.75 -3.54
C GLY A 142 23.24 0.74 -3.45
N LEU A 143 23.83 0.39 -2.31
CA LEU A 143 25.28 0.25 -2.13
C LEU A 143 25.84 -0.95 -2.91
N LEU A 144 25.24 -2.14 -2.76
CA LEU A 144 25.66 -3.32 -3.50
C LEU A 144 25.56 -3.13 -5.02
N GLY A 145 24.58 -2.39 -5.49
CA GLY A 145 24.44 -2.04 -6.90
C GLY A 145 25.61 -1.23 -7.44
N LYS A 146 26.18 -0.31 -6.64
CA LYS A 146 27.40 0.42 -7.00
C LYS A 146 28.62 -0.50 -7.10
N ASP A 147 28.72 -1.47 -6.19
CA ASP A 147 29.80 -2.45 -6.22
C ASP A 147 29.70 -3.33 -7.48
N VAL A 148 28.47 -3.74 -7.88
CA VAL A 148 28.27 -4.44 -9.16
C VAL A 148 28.66 -3.59 -10.35
N ASP A 149 28.36 -2.29 -10.35
CA ASP A 149 28.72 -1.40 -11.47
C ASP A 149 30.24 -1.28 -11.66
N THR A 150 30.99 -1.32 -10.57
CA THR A 150 32.46 -1.14 -10.59
C THR A 150 33.26 -2.43 -10.83
N THR A 151 32.70 -3.61 -10.46
CA THR A 151 33.41 -4.88 -10.60
C THR A 151 33.66 -5.25 -12.08
N THR A 152 34.80 -5.90 -12.35
CA THR A 152 35.13 -6.51 -13.63
C THR A 152 35.05 -8.04 -13.60
N ASN A 153 34.67 -8.61 -12.46
CA ASN A 153 34.59 -10.06 -12.22
C ASN A 153 33.14 -10.55 -12.26
N VAL A 154 32.85 -11.49 -13.17
CA VAL A 154 31.50 -12.07 -13.31
C VAL A 154 31.03 -12.75 -12.02
N GLN A 155 31.88 -13.55 -11.38
CA GLN A 155 31.52 -14.29 -10.17
C GLN A 155 31.23 -13.35 -8.98
N GLU A 156 31.99 -12.28 -8.84
CA GLU A 156 31.75 -11.25 -7.86
C GLU A 156 30.42 -10.55 -8.11
N ALA A 157 30.16 -10.16 -9.37
CA ALA A 157 28.87 -9.55 -9.76
C ALA A 157 27.68 -10.46 -9.48
N GLN A 158 27.78 -11.78 -9.77
CA GLN A 158 26.75 -12.77 -9.45
C GLN A 158 26.52 -12.89 -7.93
N THR A 159 27.59 -12.91 -7.13
CA THR A 159 27.50 -12.96 -5.67
C THR A 159 26.77 -11.73 -5.12
N LEU A 160 27.14 -10.53 -5.57
CA LEU A 160 26.49 -9.28 -5.16
C LEU A 160 25.02 -9.24 -5.62
N ALA A 161 24.71 -9.69 -6.84
CA ALA A 161 23.34 -9.80 -7.32
C ALA A 161 22.50 -10.80 -6.47
N SER A 162 23.09 -11.89 -6.04
CA SER A 162 22.45 -12.85 -5.14
C SER A 162 22.13 -12.24 -3.77
N GLU A 163 23.04 -11.42 -3.23
CA GLU A 163 22.78 -10.71 -1.96
C GLU A 163 21.68 -9.65 -2.12
N ILE A 164 21.66 -8.94 -3.25
CA ILE A 164 20.55 -8.02 -3.58
C ILE A 164 19.20 -8.78 -3.63
N ALA A 165 19.18 -9.95 -4.27
CA ALA A 165 17.97 -10.78 -4.35
C ALA A 165 17.50 -11.24 -2.96
N LYS A 166 18.43 -11.60 -2.08
CA LYS A 166 18.14 -11.97 -0.68
C LYS A 166 17.57 -10.80 0.10
N LEU A 167 18.15 -9.60 0.03
CA LEU A 167 17.63 -8.41 0.67
C LEU A 167 16.23 -8.03 0.16
N ALA A 168 16.01 -8.17 -1.15
CA ALA A 168 14.70 -7.95 -1.76
C ALA A 168 13.66 -8.97 -1.26
N GLN A 169 14.03 -10.24 -1.13
CA GLN A 169 13.15 -11.26 -0.53
C GLN A 169 12.84 -10.97 0.93
N GLN A 170 13.81 -10.50 1.70
CA GLN A 170 13.60 -10.05 3.08
C GLN A 170 12.71 -8.80 3.15
N ASN A 171 12.76 -7.91 2.15
CA ASN A 171 11.80 -6.81 2.05
C ASN A 171 10.38 -7.29 1.79
N ILE A 172 10.18 -8.42 1.13
CA ILE A 172 8.86 -9.03 0.91
C ILE A 172 8.37 -9.75 2.17
N ASP A 173 9.15 -10.70 2.66
CA ASP A 173 8.73 -11.68 3.67
C ASP A 173 9.08 -11.27 5.11
N GLY A 174 10.05 -10.38 5.29
CA GLY A 174 10.74 -10.16 6.55
C GLY A 174 11.91 -11.13 6.72
N GLU A 175 12.53 -11.08 7.89
CA GLU A 175 13.61 -11.99 8.30
C GLU A 175 13.47 -12.35 9.78
N ASP A 176 13.92 -13.54 10.15
CA ASP A 176 14.11 -13.93 11.54
C ASP A 176 15.46 -13.35 12.02
N ALA A 177 15.40 -12.17 12.64
CA ALA A 177 16.59 -11.39 12.99
C ALA A 177 17.23 -11.85 14.32
N ASP A 178 16.49 -12.55 15.18
CA ASP A 178 16.96 -13.02 16.48
C ASP A 178 17.11 -14.54 16.58
N GLY A 179 16.74 -15.29 15.51
CA GLY A 179 16.93 -16.73 15.41
C GLY A 179 15.92 -17.54 16.23
N ASP A 180 14.77 -16.97 16.58
CA ASP A 180 13.73 -17.67 17.34
C ASP A 180 12.82 -18.56 16.48
N GLY A 181 13.02 -18.55 15.16
CA GLY A 181 12.23 -19.30 14.17
C GLY A 181 10.95 -18.62 13.74
N LEU A 182 10.68 -17.41 14.19
CA LEU A 182 9.51 -16.60 13.82
C LEU A 182 9.92 -15.36 13.03
N VAL A 183 9.03 -14.86 12.19
CA VAL A 183 9.20 -13.59 11.48
C VAL A 183 8.06 -12.66 11.85
N GLY A 184 8.38 -11.47 12.34
CA GLY A 184 7.36 -10.44 12.61
C GLY A 184 7.07 -10.18 14.07
N GLY A 185 7.84 -10.74 14.99
CA GLY A 185 7.77 -10.45 16.43
C GLY A 185 8.29 -9.06 16.77
N LYS A 186 9.27 -8.56 16.01
CA LYS A 186 9.96 -7.28 16.24
C LYS A 186 10.05 -6.44 14.95
N PRO A 187 10.09 -5.09 15.04
CA PRO A 187 10.25 -4.23 13.85
C PRO A 187 11.48 -4.55 12.99
N ALA A 188 12.58 -5.04 13.61
CA ALA A 188 13.79 -5.46 12.91
C ALA A 188 13.56 -6.63 11.93
N GLU A 189 12.48 -7.38 12.10
CA GLU A 189 12.13 -8.57 11.29
C GLU A 189 11.17 -8.23 10.15
N TYR A 190 10.60 -7.02 10.12
CA TYR A 190 9.50 -6.71 9.23
C TYR A 190 9.94 -6.60 7.77
N GLY A 191 9.05 -7.13 6.90
CA GLY A 191 8.95 -6.88 5.49
C GLY A 191 7.54 -6.41 5.13
N MET A 192 7.22 -6.33 3.84
CA MET A 192 5.92 -5.84 3.35
C MET A 192 4.74 -6.63 3.90
N LYS A 193 4.88 -7.95 4.09
CA LYS A 193 3.80 -8.80 4.64
C LYS A 193 3.39 -8.35 6.05
N GLN A 194 4.37 -8.08 6.92
CA GLN A 194 4.10 -7.63 8.28
C GLN A 194 3.55 -6.20 8.30
N LEU A 195 4.07 -5.31 7.45
CA LEU A 195 3.58 -3.93 7.32
C LEU A 195 2.13 -3.90 6.83
N ARG A 196 1.78 -4.74 5.85
CA ARG A 196 0.39 -4.90 5.40
C ARG A 196 -0.51 -5.43 6.52
N ALA A 197 -0.07 -6.44 7.26
CA ALA A 197 -0.83 -6.97 8.39
C ALA A 197 -1.09 -5.88 9.45
N ARG A 198 -0.09 -5.08 9.79
CA ARG A 198 -0.23 -3.95 10.72
C ARG A 198 -1.27 -2.92 10.28
N LEU A 199 -1.23 -2.51 9.02
CA LEU A 199 -2.22 -1.56 8.49
C LEU A 199 -3.61 -2.21 8.41
N SER A 200 -3.70 -3.49 8.06
CA SER A 200 -4.96 -4.22 8.05
C SER A 200 -5.58 -4.31 9.46
N GLU A 201 -4.78 -4.56 10.47
CA GLU A 201 -5.21 -4.53 11.87
C GLU A 201 -5.66 -3.14 12.31
N MET A 202 -4.97 -2.08 11.90
CA MET A 202 -5.37 -0.70 12.19
C MET A 202 -6.75 -0.41 11.60
N ILE A 203 -6.97 -0.68 10.32
CA ILE A 203 -8.26 -0.40 9.67
C ILE A 203 -9.40 -1.27 10.20
N ALA A 204 -9.10 -2.51 10.63
CA ALA A 204 -10.12 -3.38 11.23
C ALA A 204 -10.65 -2.88 12.58
N ARG A 205 -9.87 -2.03 13.28
CA ARG A 205 -10.22 -1.43 14.56
C ARG A 205 -10.86 -0.04 14.44
N GLU A 206 -11.00 0.49 13.19
CA GLU A 206 -11.58 1.82 13.00
C GLU A 206 -13.06 1.88 13.38
N ASP A 207 -13.41 2.95 14.11
CA ASP A 207 -14.79 3.32 14.42
C ASP A 207 -14.97 4.82 14.14
N PRO A 208 -15.78 5.23 13.17
CA PRO A 208 -16.55 4.36 12.24
C PRO A 208 -15.65 3.51 11.32
N PRO A 209 -16.15 2.36 10.83
CA PRO A 209 -15.35 1.47 10.00
C PRO A 209 -14.75 2.17 8.78
N TYR A 210 -13.47 1.86 8.49
CA TYR A 210 -12.80 2.37 7.30
C TYR A 210 -13.52 1.95 6.02
N ARG A 211 -13.67 2.90 5.11
CA ARG A 211 -14.25 2.68 3.78
C ARG A 211 -13.51 3.53 2.75
N THR A 212 -13.29 2.97 1.57
CA THR A 212 -12.68 3.70 0.44
C THR A 212 -13.64 4.65 -0.26
N VAL A 213 -14.96 4.47 -0.02
CA VAL A 213 -16.06 5.27 -0.60
C VAL A 213 -17.03 5.68 0.49
N ASP A 214 -17.63 6.84 0.31
CA ASP A 214 -18.58 7.41 1.26
C ASP A 214 -19.87 6.58 1.33
N GLN A 215 -20.49 6.31 0.19
CA GLN A 215 -21.74 5.56 0.10
C GLN A 215 -21.83 4.77 -1.20
N THR A 216 -22.41 3.57 -1.13
CA THR A 216 -22.82 2.80 -2.30
C THR A 216 -24.33 2.71 -2.31
N TYR A 217 -24.95 3.15 -3.41
CA TYR A 217 -26.41 3.13 -3.61
C TYR A 217 -26.81 2.03 -4.60
N LEU A 218 -28.16 1.88 -4.77
CA LEU A 218 -28.73 1.04 -5.82
C LEU A 218 -28.05 1.35 -7.17
N PHE A 219 -27.77 0.31 -7.96
CA PHE A 219 -27.07 0.39 -9.26
C PHE A 219 -25.58 0.74 -9.21
N ASN A 220 -24.89 0.47 -8.10
CA ASN A 220 -23.45 0.76 -7.94
C ASN A 220 -23.09 2.26 -8.10
N LEU A 221 -24.00 3.15 -7.77
CA LEU A 221 -23.68 4.56 -7.68
C LEU A 221 -22.96 4.83 -6.37
N VAL A 222 -21.77 5.41 -6.45
CA VAL A 222 -20.87 5.67 -5.32
C VAL A 222 -20.66 7.17 -5.20
N ARG A 223 -20.71 7.69 -3.98
CA ARG A 223 -20.26 9.05 -3.69
C ARG A 223 -18.82 9.00 -3.21
N LEU A 224 -17.93 9.74 -3.90
CA LEU A 224 -16.53 9.87 -3.51
C LEU A 224 -16.37 10.87 -2.35
N PRO A 225 -15.26 10.82 -1.60
CA PRO A 225 -14.98 11.77 -0.51
C PRO A 225 -14.98 13.24 -0.96
N ASN A 226 -14.63 13.52 -2.22
CA ASN A 226 -14.72 14.86 -2.82
C ASN A 226 -16.15 15.30 -3.20
N GLY A 227 -17.17 14.52 -2.85
CA GLY A 227 -18.58 14.78 -3.12
C GLY A 227 -19.05 14.39 -4.52
N LYS A 228 -18.19 13.95 -5.42
CA LYS A 228 -18.56 13.49 -6.76
C LYS A 228 -19.28 12.16 -6.72
N TRP A 229 -20.26 11.99 -7.59
CA TRP A 229 -20.97 10.75 -7.83
C TRP A 229 -20.38 10.06 -9.05
N VAL A 230 -20.05 8.77 -8.91
CA VAL A 230 -19.53 7.92 -9.99
C VAL A 230 -20.23 6.58 -9.96
N PHE A 231 -20.28 5.90 -11.11
CA PHE A 231 -20.67 4.49 -11.14
C PHE A 231 -19.46 3.66 -10.74
N ASP A 232 -19.63 2.83 -9.70
CA ASP A 232 -18.63 1.84 -9.36
C ASP A 232 -18.56 0.80 -10.49
N LYS A 233 -17.58 0.98 -11.37
CA LYS A 233 -17.28 0.04 -12.45
C LYS A 233 -16.46 -1.16 -11.97
N PHE A 234 -16.02 -1.13 -10.72
CA PHE A 234 -15.08 -2.09 -10.19
C PHE A 234 -15.75 -3.05 -9.21
N LYS A 235 -15.64 -4.33 -9.50
CA LYS A 235 -15.83 -5.37 -8.49
C LYS A 235 -14.76 -5.17 -7.40
N ARG A 236 -15.16 -5.38 -6.14
CA ARG A 236 -14.35 -5.30 -4.92
C ARG A 236 -12.86 -5.48 -5.18
N GLY A 237 -12.05 -4.46 -4.96
CA GLY A 237 -10.60 -4.48 -5.09
C GLY A 237 -10.00 -3.67 -6.26
N GLY A 238 -10.82 -3.00 -7.09
CA GLY A 238 -10.34 -2.13 -8.15
C GLY A 238 -10.17 -0.66 -7.73
N ASN A 239 -9.29 0.04 -8.40
CA ASN A 239 -9.12 1.49 -8.26
C ASN A 239 -10.40 2.23 -8.61
N ILE A 240 -10.78 3.22 -7.83
CA ILE A 240 -11.92 4.10 -8.13
C ILE A 240 -11.41 5.21 -9.04
N GLU A 241 -11.76 5.14 -10.34
CA GLU A 241 -11.50 6.25 -11.27
C GLU A 241 -12.22 7.52 -10.79
N GLY A 242 -11.49 8.61 -10.64
CA GLY A 242 -12.07 9.92 -10.33
C GLY A 242 -11.58 10.59 -9.06
N TYR A 243 -10.64 10.01 -8.36
CA TYR A 243 -9.93 10.69 -7.29
C TYR A 243 -8.86 11.62 -7.92
N LYS A 244 -9.26 12.85 -8.22
CA LYS A 244 -8.35 13.94 -8.59
C LYS A 244 -8.33 14.98 -7.50
#